data_f5a67d4651ed3b9d1e456d53d2725f1a
#
_entry.id   f5a67d4651ed3b9d1e456d53d2725f1a
#
_cell.length_a   1.000
_cell.length_b   1.000
_cell.length_c   1.000
_cell.angle_alpha   90.00
_cell.angle_beta   90.00
_cell.angle_gamma   90.00
#
_symmetry.space_group_name_H-M   'P 1'
#
loop_
_entity.id
_entity.type
_entity.pdbx_description
1 polymer ?
#
loop_
_entity_poly.entity_id
_entity_poly.type
_entity_poly.pdbx_seq_one_letter_code
_entity_poly.pdbx_strand_id
1 'polypeptide(L)'
;DHNHLGQLMTYAAGLNAVTIVWIAAKVTEEHRAALDWLNRITDEDINFFGIEIELYKIGNSVPAPKFSIVSKPNDWSKTIKRSVASGKITDTKLFQQEYWQALKDYIESTTSFIRPQKPLPQHWTNIAIGRSYFHIVALVNSRDNKISIFLCISGTNAKKRFHALRENYEKESLKALGKNLEWRELPDAKESHVRLVREADIFKRTEWGKQHKWFKDNIEKFHQFFAPKVKKVN
;
A
#
# COMPACT_ATOMS: atom_id res chain seq x y z
N ASP A 1 -30.84 14.74 -4.84
CA ASP A 1 -31.53 14.74 -6.12
C ASP A 1 -30.57 15.09 -7.25
N HIS A 2 -31.05 15.13 -8.51
CA HIS A 2 -30.24 15.41 -9.70
C HIS A 2 -29.60 16.81 -9.68
N ASN A 3 -30.24 17.79 -9.02
CA ASN A 3 -29.71 19.14 -8.88
C ASN A 3 -28.39 19.14 -8.05
N HIS A 4 -28.34 18.34 -6.99
CA HIS A 4 -27.14 18.20 -6.18
C HIS A 4 -25.97 17.60 -6.97
N LEU A 5 -26.23 16.63 -7.86
CA LEU A 5 -25.19 16.06 -8.71
C LEU A 5 -24.64 17.12 -9.68
N GLY A 6 -25.52 17.92 -10.30
CA GLY A 6 -25.12 19.03 -11.17
C GLY A 6 -24.29 20.09 -10.45
N GLN A 7 -24.71 20.50 -9.24
CA GLN A 7 -23.96 21.44 -8.40
C GLN A 7 -22.57 20.90 -8.05
N LEU A 8 -22.51 19.63 -7.65
CA LEU A 8 -21.28 18.95 -7.27
C LEU A 8 -20.26 18.94 -8.42
N MET A 9 -20.73 18.67 -9.65
CA MET A 9 -19.92 18.73 -10.85
C MET A 9 -19.43 20.14 -11.17
N THR A 10 -20.31 21.14 -11.04
CA THR A 10 -19.98 22.55 -11.28
C THR A 10 -18.92 23.05 -10.31
N TYR A 11 -19.05 22.74 -9.02
CA TYR A 11 -18.07 23.11 -8.02
C TYR A 11 -16.74 22.37 -8.18
N ALA A 12 -16.80 21.07 -8.49
CA ALA A 12 -15.59 20.29 -8.75
C ALA A 12 -14.77 20.86 -9.91
N ALA A 13 -15.45 21.23 -11.02
CA ALA A 13 -14.79 21.85 -12.15
C ALA A 13 -14.22 23.25 -11.82
N GLY A 14 -14.99 24.08 -11.12
CA GLY A 14 -14.55 25.44 -10.75
C GLY A 14 -13.38 25.47 -9.77
N LEU A 15 -13.25 24.46 -8.92
CA LEU A 15 -12.19 24.36 -7.92
C LEU A 15 -11.02 23.46 -8.34
N ASN A 16 -11.05 22.88 -9.55
CA ASN A 16 -10.11 21.83 -9.98
C ASN A 16 -9.99 20.70 -8.93
N ALA A 17 -11.13 20.31 -8.34
CA ALA A 17 -11.14 19.29 -7.31
C ALA A 17 -10.82 17.91 -7.89
N VAL A 18 -9.84 17.22 -7.30
CA VAL A 18 -9.47 15.85 -7.68
C VAL A 18 -10.21 14.78 -6.87
N THR A 19 -10.83 15.16 -5.75
CA THR A 19 -11.65 14.24 -4.94
C THR A 19 -12.96 14.90 -4.58
N ILE A 20 -14.05 14.25 -4.99
CA ILE A 20 -15.41 14.71 -4.80
C ILE A 20 -16.13 13.70 -3.90
N VAL A 21 -16.66 14.17 -2.78
CA VAL A 21 -17.36 13.33 -1.81
C VAL A 21 -18.80 13.82 -1.67
N TRP A 22 -19.76 12.98 -2.05
CA TRP A 22 -21.17 13.24 -1.85
C TRP A 22 -21.66 12.47 -0.63
N ILE A 23 -22.07 13.21 0.42
CA ILE A 23 -22.62 12.62 1.63
C ILE A 23 -24.13 12.88 1.64
N ALA A 24 -24.92 11.84 1.81
CA ALA A 24 -26.38 11.92 1.86
C ALA A 24 -26.94 10.93 2.89
N ALA A 25 -28.17 11.20 3.38
CA ALA A 25 -28.86 10.23 4.24
C ALA A 25 -29.20 8.94 3.48
N LYS A 26 -29.45 9.05 2.16
CA LYS A 26 -29.67 7.91 1.27
C LYS A 26 -29.20 8.26 -0.14
N VAL A 27 -28.49 7.35 -0.78
CA VAL A 27 -28.08 7.43 -2.18
C VAL A 27 -28.92 6.43 -2.97
N THR A 28 -29.69 6.91 -3.95
CA THR A 28 -30.50 6.01 -4.81
C THR A 28 -29.61 5.24 -5.77
N GLU A 29 -30.14 4.15 -6.36
CA GLU A 29 -29.38 3.35 -7.34
C GLU A 29 -28.98 4.17 -8.58
N GLU A 30 -29.83 5.12 -9.02
CA GLU A 30 -29.51 6.01 -10.13
C GLU A 30 -28.33 6.93 -9.79
N HIS A 31 -28.29 7.49 -8.58
CA HIS A 31 -27.19 8.34 -8.14
C HIS A 31 -25.90 7.53 -7.96
N ARG A 32 -26.00 6.30 -7.42
CA ARG A 32 -24.87 5.39 -7.33
C ARG A 32 -24.32 5.06 -8.72
N ALA A 33 -25.22 4.69 -9.66
CA ALA A 33 -24.83 4.39 -11.03
C ALA A 33 -24.17 5.58 -11.73
N ALA A 34 -24.66 6.82 -11.47
CA ALA A 34 -24.06 8.04 -12.00
C ALA A 34 -22.64 8.27 -11.44
N LEU A 35 -22.42 8.10 -10.14
CA LEU A 35 -21.09 8.20 -9.53
C LEU A 35 -20.13 7.12 -10.04
N ASP A 36 -20.59 5.88 -10.17
CA ASP A 36 -19.82 4.77 -10.73
C ASP A 36 -19.46 5.03 -12.21
N TRP A 37 -20.39 5.61 -12.98
CA TRP A 37 -20.14 6.01 -14.35
C TRP A 37 -19.12 7.15 -14.45
N LEU A 38 -19.23 8.20 -13.62
CA LEU A 38 -18.28 9.29 -13.54
C LEU A 38 -16.87 8.77 -13.18
N ASN A 39 -16.76 7.88 -12.19
CA ASN A 39 -15.50 7.23 -11.85
C ASN A 39 -14.88 6.43 -13.01
N ARG A 40 -15.70 5.99 -13.96
CA ARG A 40 -15.26 5.23 -15.14
C ARG A 40 -14.79 6.11 -16.30
N ILE A 41 -15.43 7.29 -16.50
CA ILE A 41 -15.19 8.13 -17.68
C ILE A 41 -14.31 9.35 -17.43
N THR A 42 -14.18 9.80 -16.17
CA THR A 42 -13.30 10.93 -15.84
C THR A 42 -11.84 10.54 -15.81
N ASP A 43 -10.96 11.54 -15.80
CA ASP A 43 -9.53 11.34 -15.63
C ASP A 43 -9.23 10.63 -14.32
N GLU A 44 -8.11 9.93 -14.30
CA GLU A 44 -7.72 9.03 -13.22
C GLU A 44 -7.46 9.72 -11.89
N ASP A 45 -7.11 10.98 -11.94
CA ASP A 45 -6.88 11.78 -10.74
C ASP A 45 -8.20 12.26 -10.13
N ILE A 46 -9.33 12.19 -10.89
CA ILE A 46 -10.65 12.61 -10.41
C ILE A 46 -11.38 11.42 -9.77
N ASN A 47 -11.73 11.56 -8.50
CA ASN A 47 -12.31 10.52 -7.69
C ASN A 47 -13.66 10.94 -7.13
N PHE A 48 -14.71 10.14 -7.38
CA PHE A 48 -16.05 10.38 -6.85
C PHE A 48 -16.37 9.33 -5.77
N PHE A 49 -16.80 9.81 -4.59
CA PHE A 49 -17.28 8.97 -3.50
C PHE A 49 -18.74 9.28 -3.19
N GLY A 50 -19.56 8.26 -3.07
CA GLY A 50 -20.90 8.32 -2.49
C GLY A 50 -20.85 7.72 -1.09
N ILE A 51 -21.31 8.47 -0.08
CA ILE A 51 -21.32 8.04 1.32
C ILE A 51 -22.72 8.24 1.88
N GLU A 52 -23.31 7.21 2.44
CA GLU A 52 -24.51 7.31 3.26
C GLU A 52 -24.15 7.57 4.71
N ILE A 53 -24.90 8.46 5.35
CA ILE A 53 -24.79 8.72 6.78
C ILE A 53 -26.09 8.26 7.48
N GLU A 54 -25.93 7.40 8.46
CA GLU A 54 -27.00 6.89 9.32
C GLU A 54 -26.71 7.25 10.77
N LEU A 55 -27.75 7.54 11.54
CA LEU A 55 -27.62 7.75 12.98
C LEU A 55 -28.07 6.50 13.73
N TYR A 56 -27.18 5.96 14.51
CA TYR A 56 -27.43 4.82 15.37
C TYR A 56 -27.53 5.24 16.84
N LYS A 57 -28.52 4.70 17.55
CA LYS A 57 -28.71 4.92 18.97
C LYS A 57 -28.94 3.57 19.66
N ILE A 58 -28.22 3.32 20.75
CA ILE A 58 -28.39 2.14 21.59
C ILE A 58 -29.02 2.60 22.90
N GLY A 59 -30.29 2.19 23.15
CA GLY A 59 -31.03 2.60 24.34
C GLY A 59 -31.12 4.13 24.45
N ASN A 60 -30.69 4.69 25.58
CA ASN A 60 -30.68 6.14 25.86
C ASN A 60 -29.34 6.82 25.57
N SER A 61 -28.44 6.19 24.82
CA SER A 61 -27.16 6.81 24.45
C SER A 61 -27.33 8.01 23.51
N VAL A 62 -26.32 8.85 23.43
CA VAL A 62 -26.23 9.90 22.38
C VAL A 62 -26.14 9.19 21.01
N PRO A 63 -26.89 9.65 19.99
CA PRO A 63 -26.78 9.08 18.65
C PRO A 63 -25.37 9.20 18.09
N ALA A 64 -24.87 8.14 17.49
CA ALA A 64 -23.57 8.08 16.82
C ALA A 64 -23.75 7.97 15.30
N PRO A 65 -23.03 8.75 14.48
CA PRO A 65 -23.06 8.63 13.03
C PRO A 65 -22.31 7.38 12.57
N LYS A 66 -22.88 6.66 11.61
CA LYS A 66 -22.23 5.61 10.85
C LYS A 66 -22.15 6.06 9.39
N PHE A 67 -20.98 5.94 8.80
CA PHE A 67 -20.74 6.24 7.39
C PHE A 67 -20.59 4.94 6.61
N SER A 68 -21.36 4.80 5.52
CA SER A 68 -21.33 3.65 4.62
C SER A 68 -20.95 4.10 3.22
N ILE A 69 -19.83 3.61 2.68
CA ILE A 69 -19.40 3.94 1.32
C ILE A 69 -20.25 3.12 0.34
N VAL A 70 -21.05 3.78 -0.49
CA VAL A 70 -21.94 3.16 -1.48
C VAL A 70 -21.42 3.26 -2.91
N SER A 71 -20.55 4.24 -3.21
CA SER A 71 -19.79 4.34 -4.46
C SER A 71 -18.39 4.83 -4.17
N LYS A 72 -17.41 4.26 -4.88
CA LYS A 72 -16.00 4.63 -4.80
C LYS A 72 -15.30 4.39 -6.14
N PRO A 73 -14.17 5.06 -6.41
CA PRO A 73 -13.40 4.83 -7.62
C PRO A 73 -13.05 3.36 -7.80
N ASN A 74 -13.24 2.85 -9.01
CA ASN A 74 -12.78 1.52 -9.38
C ASN A 74 -11.29 1.61 -9.75
N ASP A 75 -10.45 1.33 -8.80
CA ASP A 75 -9.00 1.38 -8.95
C ASP A 75 -8.46 0.49 -10.08
N TRP A 76 -9.12 -0.63 -10.34
CA TRP A 76 -8.76 -1.52 -11.45
C TRP A 76 -9.01 -0.87 -12.81
N SER A 77 -10.19 -0.27 -13.02
CA SER A 77 -10.51 0.43 -14.26
C SER A 77 -9.58 1.62 -14.50
N LYS A 78 -9.21 2.35 -13.44
CA LYS A 78 -8.25 3.47 -13.52
C LYS A 78 -6.85 2.98 -13.86
N THR A 79 -6.40 1.88 -13.28
CA THR A 79 -5.09 1.29 -13.57
C THR A 79 -4.99 0.82 -15.04
N ILE A 80 -6.05 0.19 -15.57
CA ILE A 80 -6.08 -0.22 -16.98
C ILE A 80 -6.05 1.00 -17.91
N LYS A 81 -6.82 2.07 -17.60
CA LYS A 81 -6.80 3.31 -18.40
C LYS A 81 -5.42 3.98 -18.40
N ARG A 82 -4.72 3.98 -17.26
CA ARG A 82 -3.30 4.43 -17.17
C ARG A 82 -2.40 3.62 -18.07
N SER A 83 -2.62 2.33 -18.13
CA SER A 83 -1.82 1.41 -18.94
C SER A 83 -1.97 1.70 -20.43
N VAL A 84 -3.18 1.98 -20.87
CA VAL A 84 -3.52 2.19 -22.31
C VAL A 84 -3.20 3.61 -22.77
N ALA A 85 -3.51 4.64 -21.97
CA ALA A 85 -3.40 6.04 -22.39
C ALA A 85 -1.98 6.59 -22.36
N SER A 86 -1.09 6.09 -21.48
CA SER A 86 0.24 6.67 -21.27
C SER A 86 1.39 5.92 -21.93
N GLY A 87 1.19 4.73 -22.48
CA GLY A 87 2.29 3.85 -22.95
C GLY A 87 3.34 3.53 -21.88
N LYS A 88 3.09 3.92 -20.62
CA LYS A 88 4.06 3.89 -19.51
C LYS A 88 3.96 2.63 -18.63
N ILE A 89 2.92 1.83 -18.73
CA ILE A 89 2.83 0.56 -18.01
C ILE A 89 3.14 -0.55 -18.98
N THR A 90 4.26 -1.20 -18.76
CA THR A 90 4.69 -2.39 -19.48
C THR A 90 3.97 -3.63 -18.96
N ASP A 91 3.90 -4.70 -19.76
CA ASP A 91 3.39 -6.01 -19.34
C ASP A 91 4.05 -6.48 -18.03
N THR A 92 5.34 -6.16 -17.86
CA THR A 92 6.09 -6.44 -16.63
C THR A 92 5.49 -5.74 -15.40
N LYS A 93 5.03 -4.49 -15.52
CA LYS A 93 4.42 -3.76 -14.39
C LYS A 93 3.04 -4.33 -14.03
N LEU A 94 2.24 -4.71 -15.01
CA LEU A 94 0.96 -5.39 -14.77
C LEU A 94 1.18 -6.74 -14.09
N PHE A 95 2.18 -7.49 -14.55
CA PHE A 95 2.58 -8.74 -13.94
C PHE A 95 3.04 -8.56 -12.47
N GLN A 96 3.80 -7.51 -12.20
CA GLN A 96 4.20 -7.15 -10.84
C GLN A 96 2.98 -6.84 -9.95
N GLN A 97 1.99 -6.12 -10.47
CA GLN A 97 0.75 -5.85 -9.75
C GLN A 97 -0.01 -7.13 -9.41
N GLU A 98 -0.11 -8.05 -10.37
CA GLU A 98 -0.73 -9.37 -10.15
C GLU A 98 0.04 -10.17 -9.08
N TYR A 99 1.37 -10.14 -9.13
CA TYR A 99 2.23 -10.77 -8.13
C TYR A 99 1.97 -10.24 -6.72
N TRP A 100 1.85 -8.91 -6.57
CA TRP A 100 1.54 -8.29 -5.28
C TRP A 100 0.10 -8.55 -4.83
N GLN A 101 -0.85 -8.67 -5.75
CA GLN A 101 -2.22 -9.06 -5.40
C GLN A 101 -2.23 -10.47 -4.84
N ALA A 102 -1.57 -11.41 -5.49
CA ALA A 102 -1.47 -12.78 -5.02
C ALA A 102 -0.72 -12.90 -3.67
N LEU A 103 0.32 -12.06 -3.43
CA LEU A 103 0.97 -11.98 -2.11
C LEU A 103 0.00 -11.47 -1.04
N LYS A 104 -0.78 -10.44 -1.34
CA LYS A 104 -1.79 -9.89 -0.43
C LYS A 104 -2.82 -10.95 -0.06
N ASP A 105 -3.39 -11.63 -1.06
CA ASP A 105 -4.39 -12.68 -0.88
C ASP A 105 -3.81 -13.83 -0.03
N TYR A 106 -2.56 -14.22 -0.29
CA TYR A 106 -1.85 -15.22 0.51
C TYR A 106 -1.70 -14.81 1.98
N ILE A 107 -1.30 -13.56 2.24
CA ILE A 107 -1.16 -13.05 3.62
C ILE A 107 -2.52 -12.99 4.32
N GLU A 108 -3.56 -12.52 3.63
CA GLU A 108 -4.92 -12.40 4.18
C GLU A 108 -5.58 -13.76 4.43
N SER A 109 -5.22 -14.80 3.65
CA SER A 109 -5.69 -16.18 3.86
C SER A 109 -5.00 -16.89 5.04
N THR A 110 -3.94 -16.31 5.59
CA THR A 110 -3.18 -16.87 6.71
C THR A 110 -3.39 -16.08 8.00
N THR A 111 -3.13 -16.71 9.16
CA THR A 111 -3.10 -15.97 10.43
C THR A 111 -1.87 -15.06 10.45
N SER A 112 -2.03 -13.80 10.06
CA SER A 112 -0.97 -12.80 10.04
C SER A 112 -1.47 -11.46 10.58
N PHE A 113 -0.59 -10.76 11.30
CA PHE A 113 -0.85 -9.38 11.74
C PHE A 113 -0.43 -8.34 10.68
N ILE A 114 0.22 -8.77 9.62
CA ILE A 114 0.67 -7.91 8.53
C ILE A 114 -0.53 -7.40 7.73
N ARG A 115 -0.49 -6.11 7.39
CA ARG A 115 -1.47 -5.46 6.51
C ARG A 115 -0.74 -4.91 5.29
N PRO A 116 -0.71 -5.66 4.18
CA PRO A 116 -0.12 -5.18 2.94
C PRO A 116 -0.85 -3.95 2.41
N GLN A 117 -0.12 -3.07 1.76
CA GLN A 117 -0.71 -1.99 0.99
C GLN A 117 -1.51 -2.54 -0.21
N LYS A 118 -2.32 -1.67 -0.81
CA LYS A 118 -2.95 -1.95 -2.09
C LYS A 118 -1.88 -2.27 -3.14
N PRO A 119 -2.03 -3.37 -3.90
CA PRO A 119 -1.12 -3.72 -4.97
C PRO A 119 -1.08 -2.68 -6.08
N LEU A 120 0.10 -2.19 -6.42
CA LEU A 120 0.35 -1.22 -7.48
C LEU A 120 1.23 -1.84 -8.58
N PRO A 121 1.19 -1.31 -9.84
CA PRO A 121 1.99 -1.81 -10.95
C PRO A 121 3.46 -1.33 -10.84
N GLN A 122 4.15 -1.80 -9.83
CA GLN A 122 5.51 -1.43 -9.48
C GLN A 122 6.26 -2.62 -8.87
N HIS A 123 7.58 -2.54 -8.87
CA HIS A 123 8.44 -3.64 -8.44
C HIS A 123 8.62 -3.75 -6.91
N TRP A 124 7.90 -2.97 -6.13
CA TRP A 124 7.99 -2.97 -4.65
C TRP A 124 6.61 -2.75 -4.00
N THR A 125 6.50 -3.13 -2.73
CA THR A 125 5.36 -2.80 -1.86
C THR A 125 5.86 -2.50 -0.46
N ASN A 126 5.18 -1.57 0.25
CA ASN A 126 5.55 -1.16 1.59
C ASN A 126 4.66 -1.79 2.66
N ILE A 127 5.25 -2.03 3.81
CA ILE A 127 4.59 -2.47 5.02
C ILE A 127 4.96 -1.51 6.15
N ALA A 128 3.95 -0.94 6.82
CA ALA A 128 4.17 -0.04 7.93
C ALA A 128 4.77 -0.78 9.14
N ILE A 129 5.67 -0.11 9.87
CA ILE A 129 6.30 -0.63 11.08
C ILE A 129 5.94 0.19 12.34
N GLY A 130 5.01 1.14 12.20
CA GLY A 130 4.50 1.93 13.33
C GLY A 130 5.44 3.06 13.81
N ARG A 131 6.36 3.53 12.95
CA ARG A 131 7.25 4.67 13.22
C ARG A 131 7.52 5.43 11.91
N SER A 132 7.38 6.76 11.94
CA SER A 132 7.74 7.62 10.80
C SER A 132 9.21 7.45 10.43
N TYR A 133 9.52 7.56 9.14
CA TYR A 133 10.86 7.39 8.55
C TYR A 133 11.39 5.94 8.54
N PHE A 134 10.58 4.97 8.99
CA PHE A 134 10.89 3.55 8.92
C PHE A 134 9.72 2.80 8.30
N HIS A 135 10.02 1.93 7.36
CA HIS A 135 9.04 0.99 6.80
C HIS A 135 9.76 -0.24 6.25
N ILE A 136 9.04 -1.34 6.17
CA ILE A 136 9.56 -2.54 5.53
C ILE A 136 9.16 -2.49 4.06
N VAL A 137 10.08 -2.80 3.17
CA VAL A 137 9.87 -2.89 1.73
C VAL A 137 10.04 -4.33 1.29
N ALA A 138 9.05 -4.87 0.59
CA ALA A 138 9.19 -6.07 -0.21
C ALA A 138 9.44 -5.64 -1.67
N LEU A 139 10.46 -6.18 -2.32
CA LEU A 139 10.91 -5.78 -3.65
C LEU A 139 11.14 -7.01 -4.53
N VAL A 140 10.73 -6.93 -5.78
CA VAL A 140 11.04 -7.90 -6.83
C VAL A 140 11.96 -7.27 -7.87
N ASN A 141 13.06 -7.95 -8.17
CA ASN A 141 13.95 -7.58 -9.26
C ASN A 141 13.87 -8.66 -10.34
N SER A 142 13.02 -8.41 -11.33
CA SER A 142 12.77 -9.36 -12.43
C SER A 142 13.94 -9.47 -13.42
N ARG A 143 14.88 -8.51 -13.43
CA ARG A 143 16.08 -8.56 -14.30
C ARG A 143 17.13 -9.54 -13.75
N ASP A 144 17.30 -9.53 -12.44
CA ASP A 144 18.33 -10.34 -11.77
C ASP A 144 17.74 -11.61 -11.13
N ASN A 145 16.43 -11.89 -11.35
CA ASN A 145 15.71 -13.00 -10.74
C ASN A 145 15.90 -13.05 -9.21
N LYS A 146 15.66 -11.92 -8.54
CA LYS A 146 15.80 -11.80 -7.08
C LYS A 146 14.58 -11.17 -6.46
N ILE A 147 14.26 -11.63 -5.27
CA ILE A 147 13.32 -10.98 -4.36
C ILE A 147 14.08 -10.53 -3.11
N SER A 148 13.64 -9.44 -2.53
CA SER A 148 14.27 -8.92 -1.31
C SER A 148 13.27 -8.29 -0.38
N ILE A 149 13.62 -8.28 0.89
CA ILE A 149 12.95 -7.52 1.93
C ILE A 149 13.98 -6.65 2.63
N PHE A 150 13.62 -5.43 2.97
CA PHE A 150 14.51 -4.57 3.74
C PHE A 150 13.75 -3.61 4.64
N LEU A 151 14.34 -3.29 5.78
CA LEU A 151 13.98 -2.11 6.56
C LEU A 151 14.56 -0.90 5.83
N CYS A 152 13.70 -0.01 5.36
CA CYS A 152 14.07 1.29 4.83
C CYS A 152 14.13 2.30 5.98
N ILE A 153 15.23 3.04 6.08
CA ILE A 153 15.47 4.10 7.04
C ILE A 153 15.63 5.37 6.23
N SER A 154 14.69 6.31 6.31
CA SER A 154 14.58 7.46 5.44
C SER A 154 14.60 8.80 6.17
N GLY A 155 14.55 9.92 5.41
CA GLY A 155 14.53 11.27 5.92
C GLY A 155 15.92 11.85 6.21
N THR A 156 15.95 13.12 6.65
CA THR A 156 17.20 13.90 6.84
C THR A 156 18.19 13.25 7.81
N ASN A 157 17.70 12.49 8.80
CA ASN A 157 18.52 11.82 9.80
C ASN A 157 18.70 10.32 9.51
N ALA A 158 18.51 9.86 8.26
CA ALA A 158 18.59 8.43 7.91
C ALA A 158 19.90 7.79 8.34
N LYS A 159 21.02 8.45 8.07
CA LYS A 159 22.37 7.92 8.41
C LYS A 159 22.58 7.82 9.92
N LYS A 160 22.22 8.86 10.66
CA LYS A 160 22.30 8.87 12.13
C LYS A 160 21.48 7.70 12.71
N ARG A 161 20.25 7.53 12.24
CA ARG A 161 19.36 6.43 12.68
C ARG A 161 19.92 5.05 12.30
N PHE A 162 20.48 4.94 11.11
CA PHE A 162 21.11 3.70 10.64
C PHE A 162 22.29 3.31 11.54
N HIS A 163 23.20 4.23 11.83
CA HIS A 163 24.34 3.95 12.71
C HIS A 163 23.89 3.57 14.12
N ALA A 164 22.94 4.32 14.68
CA ALA A 164 22.40 4.00 16.02
C ALA A 164 21.73 2.62 16.08
N LEU A 165 20.99 2.21 15.03
CA LEU A 165 20.44 0.85 14.95
C LEU A 165 21.54 -0.19 14.77
N ARG A 166 22.52 0.07 13.92
CA ARG A 166 23.61 -0.86 13.62
C ARG A 166 24.45 -1.15 14.87
N GLU A 167 24.93 -0.12 15.53
CA GLU A 167 25.75 -0.24 16.75
C GLU A 167 25.06 -1.06 17.84
N ASN A 168 23.76 -0.84 18.04
CA ASN A 168 23.03 -1.49 19.11
C ASN A 168 22.51 -2.89 18.75
N TYR A 169 22.21 -3.17 17.46
CA TYR A 169 21.41 -4.34 17.12
C TYR A 169 21.95 -5.19 15.96
N GLU A 170 23.10 -4.88 15.36
CA GLU A 170 23.65 -5.65 14.23
C GLU A 170 23.84 -7.12 14.58
N LYS A 171 24.57 -7.41 15.67
CA LYS A 171 24.84 -8.79 16.10
C LYS A 171 23.56 -9.57 16.43
N GLU A 172 22.61 -8.93 17.10
CA GLU A 172 21.34 -9.53 17.44
C GLU A 172 20.49 -9.80 16.19
N SER A 173 20.48 -8.86 15.23
CA SER A 173 19.75 -8.98 13.97
C SER A 173 20.27 -10.13 13.10
N LEU A 174 21.59 -10.29 12.99
CA LEU A 174 22.19 -11.42 12.26
C LEU A 174 21.82 -12.77 12.87
N LYS A 175 21.68 -12.82 14.19
CA LYS A 175 21.26 -14.04 14.90
C LYS A 175 19.77 -14.33 14.73
N ALA A 176 18.92 -13.30 14.72
CA ALA A 176 17.46 -13.43 14.64
C ALA A 176 16.94 -13.56 13.20
N LEU A 177 17.52 -12.83 12.24
CA LEU A 177 17.02 -12.72 10.86
C LEU A 177 17.87 -13.49 9.85
N GLY A 178 19.06 -13.94 10.24
CA GLY A 178 19.94 -14.77 9.43
C GLY A 178 21.27 -14.10 9.07
N LYS A 179 22.29 -14.94 8.85
CA LYS A 179 23.67 -14.50 8.58
C LYS A 179 23.83 -13.72 7.27
N ASN A 180 22.89 -13.87 6.34
CA ASN A 180 22.90 -13.20 5.04
C ASN A 180 22.24 -11.81 5.08
N LEU A 181 21.95 -11.27 6.27
CA LEU A 181 21.41 -9.93 6.44
C LEU A 181 22.50 -8.88 6.14
N GLU A 182 22.19 -7.95 5.25
CA GLU A 182 23.12 -6.91 4.81
C GLU A 182 22.74 -5.58 5.43
N TRP A 183 23.67 -4.90 6.11
CA TRP A 183 23.54 -3.54 6.58
C TRP A 183 24.16 -2.58 5.55
N ARG A 184 23.33 -1.83 4.83
CA ARG A 184 23.74 -0.97 3.71
C ARG A 184 23.45 0.50 4.03
N GLU A 185 24.51 1.25 4.25
CA GLU A 185 24.39 2.68 4.56
C GLU A 185 23.87 3.49 3.36
N LEU A 186 24.31 3.17 2.14
CA LEU A 186 24.01 3.89 0.90
C LEU A 186 24.40 5.39 1.01
N PRO A 187 25.68 5.73 1.07
CA PRO A 187 26.14 7.08 1.43
C PRO A 187 25.57 8.18 0.52
N ASP A 188 25.38 7.91 -0.77
CA ASP A 188 24.89 8.87 -1.75
C ASP A 188 23.33 8.94 -1.82
N ALA A 189 22.62 8.08 -1.08
CA ALA A 189 21.16 8.07 -1.05
C ALA A 189 20.62 8.76 0.20
N LYS A 190 19.37 9.26 0.11
CA LYS A 190 18.64 9.84 1.25
C LYS A 190 18.08 8.79 2.22
N GLU A 191 18.44 7.54 2.04
CA GLU A 191 17.97 6.41 2.84
C GLU A 191 19.10 5.40 3.09
N SER A 192 18.88 4.48 4.03
CA SER A 192 19.76 3.36 4.34
C SER A 192 18.92 2.11 4.55
N HIS A 193 19.49 0.93 4.30
CA HIS A 193 18.73 -0.32 4.30
C HIS A 193 19.36 -1.38 5.20
N VAL A 194 18.48 -2.19 5.82
CA VAL A 194 18.88 -3.49 6.40
C VAL A 194 18.15 -4.55 5.60
N ARG A 195 18.87 -5.33 4.76
CA ARG A 195 18.32 -6.09 3.65
C ARG A 195 18.58 -7.59 3.74
N LEU A 196 17.58 -8.38 3.35
CA LEU A 196 17.69 -9.81 3.08
C LEU A 196 17.29 -10.07 1.62
N VAL A 197 18.08 -10.87 0.91
CA VAL A 197 17.88 -11.17 -0.52
C VAL A 197 17.75 -12.68 -0.71
N ARG A 198 16.94 -13.09 -1.69
CA ARG A 198 16.79 -14.46 -2.15
C ARG A 198 16.69 -14.50 -3.67
N GLU A 199 17.28 -15.49 -4.30
CA GLU A 199 17.03 -15.79 -5.71
C GLU A 199 15.62 -16.32 -5.91
N ALA A 200 14.90 -15.74 -6.87
CA ALA A 200 13.55 -16.12 -7.23
C ALA A 200 13.15 -15.48 -8.56
N ASP A 201 12.66 -16.29 -9.47
CA ASP A 201 12.06 -15.83 -10.72
C ASP A 201 10.56 -15.64 -10.52
N ILE A 202 10.10 -14.39 -10.54
CA ILE A 202 8.67 -14.06 -10.37
C ILE A 202 7.81 -14.50 -11.57
N PHE A 203 8.40 -14.69 -12.75
CA PHE A 203 7.66 -15.15 -13.93
C PHE A 203 7.27 -16.63 -13.83
N LYS A 204 7.90 -17.40 -12.95
CA LYS A 204 7.52 -18.78 -12.63
C LYS A 204 6.36 -18.84 -11.64
N ARG A 205 5.12 -18.74 -12.14
CA ARG A 205 3.90 -18.75 -11.30
C ARG A 205 3.79 -19.96 -10.38
N THR A 206 4.31 -21.12 -10.78
CA THR A 206 4.34 -22.34 -9.96
C THR A 206 5.16 -22.20 -8.67
N GLU A 207 6.08 -21.24 -8.63
CA GLU A 207 6.94 -20.96 -7.46
C GLU A 207 6.36 -19.86 -6.54
N TRP A 208 5.29 -19.19 -6.94
CA TRP A 208 4.71 -18.08 -6.17
C TRP A 208 4.36 -18.47 -4.74
N GLY A 209 3.78 -19.65 -4.52
CA GLY A 209 3.46 -20.11 -3.16
C GLY A 209 4.68 -20.13 -2.22
N LYS A 210 5.85 -20.59 -2.72
CA LYS A 210 7.10 -20.61 -1.96
C LYS A 210 7.68 -19.20 -1.78
N GLN A 211 7.54 -18.35 -2.79
CA GLN A 211 8.02 -16.97 -2.76
C GLN A 211 7.17 -16.12 -1.80
N HIS A 212 5.84 -16.23 -1.87
CA HIS A 212 4.91 -15.52 -0.99
C HIS A 212 5.05 -15.97 0.47
N LYS A 213 5.23 -17.28 0.69
CA LYS A 213 5.55 -17.79 2.03
C LYS A 213 6.83 -17.16 2.57
N TRP A 214 7.88 -17.08 1.75
CA TRP A 214 9.15 -16.48 2.14
C TRP A 214 8.98 -14.99 2.48
N PHE A 215 8.22 -14.22 1.66
CA PHE A 215 7.92 -12.83 1.96
C PHE A 215 7.18 -12.69 3.29
N LYS A 216 6.08 -13.43 3.46
CA LYS A 216 5.29 -13.38 4.70
C LYS A 216 6.15 -13.66 5.93
N ASP A 217 6.86 -14.78 5.93
CA ASP A 217 7.66 -15.22 7.08
C ASP A 217 8.75 -14.19 7.44
N ASN A 218 9.40 -13.61 6.43
CA ASN A 218 10.46 -12.62 6.69
C ASN A 218 9.92 -11.22 7.00
N ILE A 219 8.79 -10.80 6.43
CA ILE A 219 8.12 -9.56 6.81
C ILE A 219 7.73 -9.62 8.30
N GLU A 220 7.14 -10.73 8.75
CA GLU A 220 6.78 -10.92 10.16
C GLU A 220 8.00 -10.87 11.07
N LYS A 221 9.08 -11.57 10.72
CA LYS A 221 10.35 -11.55 11.48
C LYS A 221 10.95 -10.15 11.54
N PHE A 222 11.02 -9.44 10.42
CA PHE A 222 11.51 -8.07 10.36
C PHE A 222 10.68 -7.13 11.23
N HIS A 223 9.36 -7.24 11.12
CA HIS A 223 8.45 -6.42 11.90
C HIS A 223 8.60 -6.71 13.40
N GLN A 224 8.56 -7.97 13.81
CA GLN A 224 8.72 -8.36 15.22
C GLN A 224 10.08 -7.91 15.79
N PHE A 225 11.14 -8.04 15.00
CA PHE A 225 12.48 -7.65 15.44
C PHE A 225 12.64 -6.13 15.50
N PHE A 226 12.28 -5.41 14.43
CA PHE A 226 12.60 -3.99 14.31
C PHE A 226 11.56 -3.07 14.93
N ALA A 227 10.25 -3.41 14.98
CA ALA A 227 9.22 -2.51 15.47
C ALA A 227 9.47 -1.96 16.90
N PRO A 228 9.88 -2.77 17.90
CA PRO A 228 10.22 -2.24 19.21
C PRO A 228 11.53 -1.44 19.23
N LYS A 229 12.46 -1.71 18.31
CA LYS A 229 13.80 -1.12 18.28
C LYS A 229 13.80 0.26 17.60
N VAL A 230 13.07 0.40 16.47
CA VAL A 230 12.97 1.70 15.78
C VAL A 230 12.29 2.77 16.63
N LYS A 231 11.46 2.39 17.60
CA LYS A 231 10.83 3.34 18.53
C LYS A 231 11.83 3.95 19.51
N LYS A 232 12.97 3.30 19.74
CA LYS A 232 14.02 3.75 20.67
C LYS A 232 15.08 4.63 20.01
N VAL A 233 15.07 4.76 18.67
CA VAL A 233 16.04 5.54 17.90
C VAL A 233 15.43 6.89 17.51
N ASN A 234 16.13 7.98 17.81
CA ASN A 234 15.73 9.34 17.47
C ASN A 234 16.34 9.81 16.15
#